data_7f9a35cb8218db1753891a12496a8ba8
#
_entry.id   7f9a35cb8218db1753891a12496a8ba8
#
_cell.length_a   1.000
_cell.length_b   1.000
_cell.length_c   1.000
_cell.angle_alpha   90.00
_cell.angle_beta   90.00
_cell.angle_gamma   90.00
#
_symmetry.space_group_name_H-M   'P 1'
#
loop_
_entity.id
_entity.type
_entity.pdbx_description
1 polymer ?
#
loop_
_entity_poly.entity_id
_entity_poly.type
_entity_poly.pdbx_seq_one_letter_code
_entity_poly.pdbx_strand_id
1 'polypeptide(L)' 'MKIGTVTGSVWATRKAACLQGQTFLVVQVETGPIVAADQVGAGVGDKVLLATGTVASRYCMDAPVDAAVVAIIDPEGR' A
#
# COMPACT_ATOMS: atom_id res chain seq x y z
N MET A 1 3.65 10.18 -6.36
CA MET A 1 2.89 9.02 -6.84
C MET A 1 3.80 8.01 -7.50
N LYS A 2 3.58 6.75 -7.24
CA LYS A 2 4.35 5.66 -7.86
C LYS A 2 3.39 4.59 -8.38
N ILE A 3 3.87 3.80 -9.33
CA ILE A 3 3.16 2.64 -9.85
C ILE A 3 3.93 1.40 -9.44
N GLY A 4 3.24 0.37 -9.00
CA GLY A 4 3.85 -0.89 -8.63
C GLY A 4 2.92 -2.07 -8.81
N THR A 5 3.44 -3.26 -8.53
CA THR A 5 2.67 -4.51 -8.59
C THR A 5 2.68 -5.15 -7.21
N VAL A 6 1.50 -5.53 -6.73
CA VAL A 6 1.38 -6.23 -5.44
C VAL A 6 1.96 -7.63 -5.58
N THR A 7 2.90 -7.98 -4.71
CA THR A 7 3.56 -9.29 -4.71
C THR A 7 3.27 -10.12 -3.47
N GLY A 8 2.73 -9.52 -2.42
CA GLY A 8 2.41 -10.24 -1.19
C GLY A 8 1.75 -9.35 -0.15
N SER A 9 1.54 -9.92 1.02
CA SER A 9 0.98 -9.23 2.18
C SER A 9 1.93 -9.34 3.36
N VAL A 10 1.87 -8.36 4.27
CA VAL A 10 2.63 -8.38 5.51
C VAL A 10 1.68 -8.71 6.65
N TRP A 11 1.99 -9.78 7.37
CA TRP A 11 1.24 -10.23 8.53
C TRP A 11 2.11 -10.08 9.78
N ALA A 12 1.67 -9.25 10.73
CA ALA A 12 2.37 -9.04 11.98
C ALA A 12 1.57 -9.68 13.13
N THR A 13 2.25 -10.47 13.97
CA THR A 13 1.62 -11.07 15.15
C THR A 13 1.46 -10.04 16.27
N ARG A 14 2.34 -9.06 16.32
CA ARG A 14 2.27 -7.92 17.24
C ARG A 14 2.51 -6.64 16.49
N LYS A 15 1.71 -5.61 16.78
CA LYS A 15 1.84 -4.32 16.11
C LYS A 15 1.34 -3.21 17.02
N ALA A 16 1.79 -1.99 16.74
CA ALA A 16 1.31 -0.81 17.45
C ALA A 16 -0.20 -0.66 17.25
N ALA A 17 -0.87 -0.12 18.27
CA ALA A 17 -2.33 0.03 18.25
C ALA A 17 -2.82 0.84 17.04
N CYS A 18 -2.05 1.86 16.63
CA CYS A 18 -2.40 2.69 15.47
C CYS A 18 -2.37 1.93 14.14
N LEU A 19 -1.77 0.73 14.09
CA LEU A 19 -1.75 -0.12 12.89
C LEU A 19 -2.89 -1.15 12.87
N GLN A 20 -3.70 -1.22 13.93
CA GLN A 20 -4.82 -2.16 13.99
C GLN A 20 -5.84 -1.82 12.89
N GLY A 21 -6.36 -2.87 12.27
CA GLY A 21 -7.33 -2.72 11.19
C GLY A 21 -6.74 -2.32 9.85
N GLN A 22 -5.42 -2.10 9.77
CA GLN A 22 -4.73 -1.81 8.52
C GLN A 22 -4.29 -3.09 7.83
N THR A 23 -4.43 -3.14 6.52
CA THR A 23 -3.85 -4.18 5.69
C THR A 23 -2.61 -3.63 5.03
N PHE A 24 -1.50 -4.36 5.14
CA PHE A 24 -0.23 -3.97 4.54
C PHE A 24 0.13 -4.93 3.42
N LEU A 25 0.49 -4.36 2.28
CA LEU A 25 0.88 -5.12 1.09
C LEU A 25 2.34 -4.87 0.77
N VAL A 26 3.00 -5.89 0.23
CA VAL A 26 4.31 -5.73 -0.39
C VAL A 26 4.06 -5.37 -1.85
N VAL A 27 4.62 -4.24 -2.28
CA VAL A 27 4.45 -3.73 -3.63
C VAL A 27 5.83 -3.55 -4.26
N GLN A 28 6.02 -4.18 -5.40
CA GLN A 28 7.25 -4.03 -6.19
C GLN A 28 7.14 -2.77 -7.02
N VAL A 29 7.98 -1.80 -6.73
CA VAL A 29 8.14 -0.58 -7.53
C VAL A 29 9.50 -0.61 -8.22
N GLU A 30 9.79 0.40 -9.04
CA GLU A 30 11.01 0.47 -9.85
C GLU A 30 12.28 0.31 -9.01
N THR A 31 12.31 0.88 -7.82
CA THR A 31 13.49 0.87 -6.96
C THR A 31 13.57 -0.33 -6.02
N GLY A 32 12.60 -1.24 -6.05
CA GLY A 32 12.56 -2.42 -5.21
C GLY A 32 11.23 -2.58 -4.47
N PRO A 33 11.13 -3.55 -3.54
CA PRO A 33 9.90 -3.74 -2.79
C PRO A 33 9.72 -2.67 -1.71
N ILE A 34 8.47 -2.25 -1.54
CA ILE A 34 8.06 -1.39 -0.43
C ILE A 34 6.81 -1.97 0.23
N VAL A 35 6.55 -1.55 1.46
CA VAL A 35 5.33 -1.92 2.18
C VAL A 35 4.38 -0.72 2.16
N ALA A 36 3.15 -0.97 1.75
CA ALA A 36 2.14 0.07 1.63
C ALA A 36 0.85 -0.34 2.35
N ALA A 37 0.19 0.63 2.97
CA ALA A 37 -1.12 0.42 3.56
C ALA A 37 -2.17 0.38 2.44
N ASP A 38 -3.03 -0.64 2.45
CA ASP A 38 -4.04 -0.83 1.42
C ASP A 38 -5.32 -0.08 1.77
N GLN A 39 -5.77 0.77 0.86
CA GLN A 39 -7.00 1.55 1.02
C GLN A 39 -8.12 1.11 0.08
N VAL A 40 -7.85 0.15 -0.82
CA VAL A 40 -8.79 -0.16 -1.91
C VAL A 40 -9.09 -1.66 -2.06
N GLY A 41 -8.47 -2.51 -1.25
CA GLY A 41 -8.68 -3.95 -1.35
C GLY A 41 -7.92 -4.59 -2.49
N ALA A 42 -6.69 -4.15 -2.74
CA ALA A 42 -5.85 -4.74 -3.77
C ALA A 42 -5.36 -6.14 -3.37
N GLY A 43 -5.04 -6.96 -4.34
CA GLY A 43 -4.50 -8.31 -4.15
C GLY A 43 -3.26 -8.57 -4.97
N VAL A 44 -2.63 -9.72 -4.71
CA VAL A 44 -1.42 -10.14 -5.44
C VAL A 44 -1.68 -10.17 -6.94
N GLY A 45 -0.78 -9.57 -7.69
CA GLY A 45 -0.88 -9.45 -9.14
C GLY A 45 -1.50 -8.15 -9.61
N ASP A 46 -2.18 -7.41 -8.74
CA ASP A 46 -2.76 -6.13 -9.11
C ASP A 46 -1.68 -5.08 -9.33
N LYS A 47 -1.85 -4.29 -10.39
CA LYS A 47 -1.08 -3.10 -10.61
C LYS A 47 -1.75 -1.95 -9.89
N VAL A 48 -0.99 -1.19 -9.11
CA VAL A 48 -1.55 -0.20 -8.19
C VAL A 48 -0.87 1.15 -8.30
N LEU A 49 -1.61 2.16 -7.90
CA LEU A 49 -1.12 3.51 -7.76
C LEU A 49 -0.87 3.77 -6.27
N LEU A 50 0.30 4.31 -5.96
CA LEU A 50 0.76 4.56 -4.60
C LEU A 50 0.93 6.04 -4.33
N ALA A 51 0.41 6.50 -3.21
CA ALA A 51 0.84 7.76 -2.60
C ALA A 51 2.00 7.45 -1.66
N THR A 52 3.05 8.24 -1.69
CA THR A 52 4.25 8.01 -0.88
C THR A 52 4.64 9.27 -0.11
N GLY A 53 5.51 9.08 0.89
CA GLY A 53 5.96 10.15 1.76
C GLY A 53 4.91 10.53 2.80
N THR A 54 5.02 11.73 3.35
CA THR A 54 4.13 12.19 4.42
C THR A 54 2.67 12.31 3.97
N VAL A 55 2.43 12.50 2.70
CA VAL A 55 1.07 12.57 2.12
C VAL A 55 0.32 11.25 2.31
N ALA A 56 1.04 10.12 2.27
CA ALA A 56 0.42 8.80 2.44
C ALA A 56 -0.28 8.65 3.79
N SER A 57 0.23 9.27 4.84
CA SER A 57 -0.36 9.18 6.18
C SER A 57 -1.76 9.78 6.27
N ARG A 58 -2.13 10.64 5.32
CA ARG A 58 -3.48 11.23 5.27
C ARG A 58 -4.56 10.19 4.97
N TYR A 59 -4.17 9.07 4.38
CA TYR A 59 -5.09 7.95 4.09
C TYR A 59 -5.16 6.93 5.21
N CYS A 60 -4.25 7.04 6.18
CA CYS A 60 -4.16 6.14 7.32
C CYS A 60 -4.05 6.98 8.58
N MET A 61 -5.15 7.57 9.02
CA MET A 61 -5.18 8.52 10.14
C MET A 61 -4.46 7.95 11.36
N ASP A 62 -3.56 8.75 11.91
CA ASP A 62 -2.78 8.42 13.12
C ASP A 62 -1.86 7.21 12.99
N ALA A 63 -1.64 6.69 11.79
CA ALA A 63 -0.72 5.59 11.57
C ALA A 63 0.59 6.10 10.94
N PRO A 64 1.76 5.59 11.38
CA PRO A 64 3.06 6.01 10.87
C PRO A 64 3.37 5.30 9.54
N VAL A 65 2.59 5.61 8.50
CA VAL A 65 2.77 5.01 7.18
C VAL A 65 3.32 6.04 6.21
N ASP A 66 4.19 5.60 5.30
CA ASP A 66 4.81 6.44 4.28
C ASP A 66 4.49 5.98 2.86
N ALA A 67 3.63 4.99 2.72
CA ALA A 67 3.12 4.55 1.43
C ALA A 67 1.70 4.01 1.59
N ALA A 68 0.83 4.37 0.68
CA ALA A 68 -0.55 3.89 0.67
C ALA A 68 -0.98 3.53 -0.74
N VAL A 69 -1.63 2.38 -0.89
CA VAL A 69 -2.25 1.98 -2.15
C VAL A 69 -3.58 2.72 -2.26
N VAL A 70 -3.70 3.59 -3.23
CA VAL A 70 -4.86 4.49 -3.38
C VAL A 70 -5.72 4.17 -4.59
N ALA A 71 -5.24 3.33 -5.49
CA ALA A 71 -6.03 2.89 -6.66
C ALA A 71 -5.50 1.58 -7.22
N ILE A 72 -6.38 0.79 -7.80
CA ILE A 72 -6.01 -0.36 -8.63
C ILE A 72 -6.07 0.12 -10.07
N ILE A 73 -5.00 -0.11 -10.82
CA ILE A 73 -4.89 0.34 -12.20
C ILE A 73 -5.46 -0.73 -13.11
N ASP A 74 -6.47 -0.33 -13.91
CA ASP A 74 -7.00 -1.18 -14.96
C ASP A 74 -5.95 -1.32 -16.07
N PRO A 75 -5.55 -2.55 -16.43
CA PRO A 75 -4.53 -2.75 -17.45
C PRO A 75 -4.93 -2.23 -18.84
N GLU A 76 -6.22 -1.99 -19.06
CA GLU A 76 -6.71 -1.44 -20.32
C GLU A 76 -6.84 0.08 -20.29
N GLY A 77 -6.43 0.73 -19.20
CA GLY A 77 -6.39 2.18 -19.09
C GLY A 77 -7.75 2.85 -18.92
N ARG A 78 -8.66 2.18 -18.27
CA ARG A 78 -10.01 2.72 -18.01
C ARG A 78 -10.23 3.09 -16.56
#